data_557a8669faf82644fb3e58fb1f251de4
#
_entry.id   557a8669faf82644fb3e58fb1f251de4
#
_cell.length_a   1.000
_cell.length_b   1.000
_cell.length_c   1.000
_cell.angle_alpha   90.00
_cell.angle_beta   90.00
_cell.angle_gamma   90.00
#
_symmetry.space_group_name_H-M   'P 1'
#
loop_
_entity.id
_entity.type
_entity.pdbx_description
1 polymer ?
#
loop_
_entity_poly.entity_id
_entity_poly.type
_entity_poly.pdbx_seq_one_letter_code
_entity_poly.pdbx_strand_id
1 'polypeptide(L)'
;SDWKGFEKRRKQSAKIGKLRGISCCTFVEPSGGGVAPEDGMIKFGESGNPVLYTVSGPSGQGHETVFPEVVAQVFGIDAELITYRPSDPEMSDLQGSGTIGSRSMMNHGGVLVKTAHEVVRKGKELAAKHLEAAEADISFDKGNFRVKGTDLSVGLLELARKYATKDGNPLDAREKLPVANSYPAGAHVAEVEIDPATGEVEILAYIAVDDGGNIINHKLAEGQVVGGLMQGLGQVMGEHYVYEKGGQIISGSFMDYFM
;
A
#
# COMPACT_ATOMS: atom_id res chain seq x y z
N SER A 1 -4.00 8.30 -25.33
CA SER A 1 -3.48 7.91 -26.65
C SER A 1 -4.27 8.62 -27.73
N ASP A 2 -3.59 9.02 -28.80
CA ASP A 2 -4.25 9.48 -30.02
C ASP A 2 -4.68 8.26 -30.86
N TRP A 3 -5.70 7.57 -30.43
CA TRP A 3 -6.23 6.38 -31.13
C TRP A 3 -6.69 6.71 -32.54
N LYS A 4 -7.35 7.84 -32.75
CA LYS A 4 -7.84 8.28 -34.07
C LYS A 4 -6.72 8.59 -35.06
N GLY A 5 -5.56 9.07 -34.58
CA GLY A 5 -4.38 9.33 -35.42
C GLY A 5 -3.54 8.09 -35.75
N PHE A 6 -3.88 6.90 -35.25
CA PHE A 6 -3.08 5.70 -35.43
C PHE A 6 -2.84 5.32 -36.88
N GLU A 7 -3.86 5.34 -37.72
CA GLU A 7 -3.73 5.00 -39.15
C GLU A 7 -2.73 5.89 -39.90
N LYS A 8 -2.64 7.18 -39.54
CA LYS A 8 -1.63 8.09 -40.11
C LYS A 8 -0.23 7.66 -39.66
N ARG A 9 -0.03 7.34 -38.39
CA ARG A 9 1.26 6.90 -37.87
C ARG A 9 1.68 5.55 -38.44
N ARG A 10 0.75 4.59 -38.59
CA ARG A 10 1.00 3.29 -39.21
C ARG A 10 1.50 3.45 -40.65
N LYS A 11 0.87 4.34 -41.46
CA LYS A 11 1.31 4.64 -42.82
C LYS A 11 2.70 5.30 -42.85
N GLN A 12 3.06 6.08 -41.84
CA GLN A 12 4.40 6.67 -41.73
C GLN A 12 5.46 5.58 -41.46
N SER A 13 5.23 4.68 -40.53
CA SER A 13 6.13 3.55 -40.26
C SER A 13 6.30 2.65 -41.49
N ALA A 14 5.23 2.37 -42.22
CA ALA A 14 5.30 1.56 -43.44
C ALA A 14 6.18 2.20 -44.54
N LYS A 15 6.28 3.54 -44.64
CA LYS A 15 7.16 4.21 -45.59
C LYS A 15 8.65 3.98 -45.32
N ILE A 16 9.00 3.66 -44.11
CA ILE A 16 10.38 3.34 -43.69
C ILE A 16 10.60 1.82 -43.48
N GLY A 17 9.67 1.01 -43.97
CA GLY A 17 9.78 -0.46 -43.92
C GLY A 17 9.42 -1.09 -42.59
N LYS A 18 8.88 -0.34 -41.62
CA LYS A 18 8.50 -0.82 -40.30
C LYS A 18 7.02 -1.15 -40.19
N LEU A 19 6.69 -2.07 -39.29
CA LEU A 19 5.32 -2.42 -38.92
C LEU A 19 4.94 -1.66 -37.64
N ARG A 20 3.68 -1.21 -37.57
CA ARG A 20 3.19 -0.51 -36.37
C ARG A 20 1.86 -1.06 -35.91
N GLY A 21 1.74 -1.32 -34.61
CA GLY A 21 0.55 -1.86 -33.98
C GLY A 21 0.13 -1.03 -32.77
N ILE A 22 -1.18 -1.00 -32.52
CA ILE A 22 -1.76 -0.46 -31.28
C ILE A 22 -2.81 -1.43 -30.76
N SER A 23 -2.83 -1.65 -29.46
CA SER A 23 -3.84 -2.48 -28.81
C SER A 23 -4.26 -1.89 -27.48
N CYS A 24 -5.46 -2.26 -27.05
CA CYS A 24 -6.00 -1.93 -25.73
C CYS A 24 -6.44 -3.23 -25.06
N CYS A 25 -6.06 -3.39 -23.80
CA CYS A 25 -6.61 -4.42 -22.93
C CYS A 25 -7.26 -3.80 -21.71
N THR A 26 -8.24 -4.48 -21.15
CA THR A 26 -8.89 -4.11 -19.90
C THR A 26 -8.76 -5.26 -18.91
N PHE A 27 -8.76 -4.93 -17.62
CA PHE A 27 -8.70 -5.94 -16.56
C PHE A 27 -9.63 -5.58 -15.40
N VAL A 28 -10.02 -6.60 -14.67
CA VAL A 28 -10.60 -6.54 -13.33
C VAL A 28 -9.87 -7.59 -12.50
N GLU A 29 -9.25 -7.20 -11.41
CA GLU A 29 -8.52 -8.11 -10.53
C GLU A 29 -9.28 -8.31 -9.21
N PRO A 30 -9.54 -9.55 -8.76
CA PRO A 30 -9.98 -9.81 -7.41
C PRO A 30 -8.78 -9.66 -6.46
N SER A 31 -8.64 -8.52 -5.82
CA SER A 31 -7.59 -8.29 -4.83
C SER A 31 -8.11 -8.47 -3.41
N GLY A 32 -7.22 -8.75 -2.47
CA GLY A 32 -7.58 -9.00 -1.08
C GLY A 32 -7.59 -10.48 -0.72
N GLY A 33 -8.61 -10.90 0.03
CA GLY A 33 -8.69 -12.26 0.57
C GLY A 33 -7.68 -12.55 1.68
N GLY A 34 -7.57 -13.80 2.08
CA GLY A 34 -6.66 -14.28 3.13
C GLY A 34 -7.26 -15.48 3.85
N VAL A 35 -6.44 -16.12 4.68
CA VAL A 35 -6.83 -17.35 5.41
C VAL A 35 -7.30 -17.07 6.83
N ALA A 36 -7.03 -15.89 7.37
CA ALA A 36 -7.39 -15.49 8.74
C ALA A 36 -7.69 -13.99 8.77
N PRO A 37 -8.47 -13.53 9.77
CA PRO A 37 -8.60 -12.10 10.06
C PRO A 37 -7.24 -11.45 10.29
N GLU A 38 -7.12 -10.18 9.94
CA GLU A 38 -5.89 -9.42 10.15
C GLU A 38 -5.87 -8.80 11.54
N ASP A 39 -4.79 -9.02 12.26
CA ASP A 39 -4.50 -8.29 13.50
C ASP A 39 -3.72 -7.01 13.19
N GLY A 40 -4.14 -5.93 13.82
CA GLY A 40 -3.39 -4.67 13.88
C GLY A 40 -3.21 -4.24 15.32
N MET A 41 -2.03 -3.78 15.68
CA MET A 41 -1.72 -3.31 17.02
C MET A 41 -1.02 -1.97 16.98
N ILE A 42 -1.38 -1.09 17.90
CA ILE A 42 -0.71 0.18 18.16
C ILE A 42 -0.28 0.19 19.62
N LYS A 43 1.01 0.38 19.84
CA LYS A 43 1.59 0.58 21.17
C LYS A 43 2.24 1.96 21.26
N PHE A 44 2.33 2.47 22.46
CA PHE A 44 3.02 3.73 22.73
C PHE A 44 4.33 3.45 23.48
N GLY A 45 5.44 3.87 22.89
CA GLY A 45 6.76 3.80 23.54
C GLY A 45 6.89 4.78 24.71
N GLU A 46 8.03 4.74 25.39
CA GLU A 46 8.36 5.66 26.51
C GLU A 46 8.32 7.15 26.10
N SER A 47 8.65 7.45 24.84
CA SER A 47 8.54 8.80 24.27
C SER A 47 7.10 9.27 24.10
N GLY A 48 6.11 8.38 24.24
CA GLY A 48 4.71 8.63 23.92
C GLY A 48 4.39 8.56 22.43
N ASN A 49 5.33 8.19 21.59
CA ASN A 49 5.13 8.04 20.15
C ASN A 49 4.51 6.69 19.82
N PRO A 50 3.57 6.63 18.85
CA PRO A 50 2.93 5.37 18.46
C PRO A 50 3.85 4.49 17.61
N VAL A 51 3.76 3.19 17.87
CA VAL A 51 4.42 2.13 17.09
C VAL A 51 3.35 1.20 16.57
N LEU A 52 3.34 1.00 15.24
CA LEU A 52 2.36 0.17 14.54
C LEU A 52 2.93 -1.22 14.30
N TYR A 53 2.12 -2.24 14.50
CA TYR A 53 2.47 -3.64 14.29
C TYR A 53 1.43 -4.35 13.42
N THR A 54 1.88 -5.06 12.41
CA THR A 54 1.10 -6.02 11.61
C THR A 54 2.00 -7.17 11.19
N VAL A 55 1.42 -8.22 10.64
CA VAL A 55 2.16 -9.37 10.07
C VAL A 55 2.68 -9.09 8.65
N SER A 56 2.29 -7.97 8.03
CA SER A 56 2.65 -7.64 6.65
C SER A 56 4.05 -7.02 6.57
N GLY A 57 5.02 -7.78 6.08
CA GLY A 57 6.37 -7.27 5.83
C GLY A 57 6.46 -6.42 4.55
N PRO A 58 7.24 -5.35 4.55
CA PRO A 58 7.53 -4.58 3.34
C PRO A 58 8.55 -5.30 2.44
N SER A 59 8.41 -5.08 1.14
CA SER A 59 9.35 -5.53 0.10
C SER A 59 9.63 -4.40 -0.90
N GLY A 60 9.71 -3.15 -0.41
CA GLY A 60 9.90 -1.96 -1.23
C GLY A 60 8.62 -1.26 -1.70
N GLN A 61 7.42 -1.78 -1.36
CA GLN A 61 6.14 -1.17 -1.76
C GLN A 61 5.67 -0.04 -0.83
N GLY A 62 6.50 0.40 0.12
CA GLY A 62 6.29 1.63 0.89
C GLY A 62 5.33 1.51 2.08
N HIS A 63 5.21 0.33 2.72
CA HIS A 63 4.40 0.16 3.93
C HIS A 63 4.83 1.10 5.06
N GLU A 64 6.15 1.34 5.19
CA GLU A 64 6.74 2.22 6.19
C GLU A 64 6.31 3.68 6.03
N THR A 65 5.81 4.04 4.86
CA THR A 65 5.27 5.36 4.56
C THR A 65 3.75 5.38 4.72
N VAL A 66 3.03 4.50 4.00
CA VAL A 66 1.56 4.62 3.91
C VAL A 66 0.83 4.20 5.18
N PHE A 67 1.35 3.25 5.98
CA PHE A 67 0.67 2.87 7.23
C PHE A 67 0.78 3.95 8.31
N PRO A 68 1.95 4.59 8.53
CA PRO A 68 2.00 5.81 9.33
C PRO A 68 1.10 6.93 8.82
N GLU A 69 1.04 7.19 7.49
CA GLU A 69 0.20 8.24 6.92
C GLU A 69 -1.30 8.06 7.24
N VAL A 70 -1.85 6.85 7.10
CA VAL A 70 -3.28 6.62 7.39
C VAL A 70 -3.61 6.69 8.87
N VAL A 71 -2.70 6.26 9.76
CA VAL A 71 -2.88 6.39 11.21
C VAL A 71 -2.71 7.85 11.64
N ALA A 72 -1.76 8.56 11.06
CA ALA A 72 -1.55 10.00 11.29
C ALA A 72 -2.79 10.83 10.97
N GLN A 73 -3.51 10.49 9.90
CA GLN A 73 -4.77 11.13 9.54
C GLN A 73 -5.84 10.95 10.64
N VAL A 74 -5.94 9.74 11.22
CA VAL A 74 -6.88 9.48 12.32
C VAL A 74 -6.47 10.23 13.59
N PHE A 75 -5.19 10.24 13.90
CA PHE A 75 -4.67 10.90 15.10
C PHE A 75 -4.56 12.43 14.97
N GLY A 76 -4.49 12.95 13.75
CA GLY A 76 -4.24 14.37 13.51
C GLY A 76 -2.86 14.82 14.01
N ILE A 77 -1.84 13.98 13.85
CA ILE A 77 -0.44 14.23 14.19
C ILE A 77 0.45 14.02 12.97
N ASP A 78 1.72 14.37 13.06
CA ASP A 78 2.69 14.13 11.99
C ASP A 78 3.01 12.64 11.87
N ALA A 79 3.02 12.13 10.62
CA ALA A 79 3.35 10.74 10.33
C ALA A 79 4.79 10.38 10.72
N GLU A 80 5.72 11.34 10.73
CA GLU A 80 7.11 11.13 11.15
C GLU A 80 7.24 10.73 12.64
N LEU A 81 6.21 11.01 13.45
CA LEU A 81 6.16 10.59 14.86
C LEU A 81 5.73 9.13 15.04
N ILE A 82 5.30 8.47 13.96
CA ILE A 82 4.75 7.12 13.98
C ILE A 82 5.79 6.16 13.40
N THR A 83 6.12 5.11 14.12
CA THR A 83 7.03 4.06 13.67
C THR A 83 6.23 2.83 13.23
N TYR A 84 6.57 2.23 12.10
CA TYR A 84 6.03 0.94 11.68
C TYR A 84 7.05 -0.18 11.93
N ARG A 85 6.65 -1.23 12.62
CA ARG A 85 7.45 -2.44 12.90
C ARG A 85 6.72 -3.68 12.39
N PRO A 86 6.96 -4.08 11.16
CA PRO A 86 6.36 -5.29 10.61
C PRO A 86 7.01 -6.54 11.18
N SER A 87 6.20 -7.58 11.36
CA SER A 87 6.69 -8.93 11.73
C SER A 87 7.67 -8.93 12.91
N ASP A 88 7.43 -8.09 13.91
CA ASP A 88 8.28 -7.98 15.09
C ASP A 88 8.23 -9.31 15.89
N PRO A 89 9.36 -9.94 16.20
CA PRO A 89 9.40 -11.20 16.96
C PRO A 89 8.75 -11.11 18.34
N GLU A 90 8.74 -9.93 18.98
CA GLU A 90 8.07 -9.69 20.25
C GLU A 90 6.54 -9.67 20.11
N MET A 91 6.03 -9.54 18.89
CA MET A 91 4.61 -9.56 18.53
C MET A 91 4.24 -10.82 17.74
N SER A 92 4.89 -11.92 18.00
CA SER A 92 4.72 -13.20 17.29
C SER A 92 3.33 -13.84 17.42
N ASP A 93 2.49 -13.34 18.32
CA ASP A 93 1.10 -13.76 18.49
C ASP A 93 0.11 -13.04 17.56
N LEU A 94 0.55 -12.06 16.78
CA LEU A 94 -0.29 -11.42 15.75
C LEU A 94 -0.63 -12.42 14.66
N GLN A 95 -1.91 -12.44 14.28
CA GLN A 95 -2.43 -13.29 13.22
C GLN A 95 -2.73 -12.48 11.97
N GLY A 96 -2.65 -13.14 10.83
CA GLY A 96 -2.96 -12.52 9.54
C GLY A 96 -2.27 -13.23 8.40
N SER A 97 -2.37 -12.67 7.23
CA SER A 97 -1.67 -13.15 6.03
C SER A 97 -0.65 -12.11 5.56
N GLY A 98 0.38 -12.56 4.86
CA GLY A 98 1.43 -11.68 4.37
C GLY A 98 1.00 -10.71 3.26
N THR A 99 2.00 -10.05 2.68
CA THR A 99 1.85 -9.14 1.54
C THR A 99 1.70 -9.94 0.25
N ILE A 100 0.48 -10.27 -0.13
CA ILE A 100 0.11 -11.03 -1.33
C ILE A 100 -1.21 -10.50 -1.91
N GLY A 101 -1.44 -10.69 -3.22
CA GLY A 101 -2.74 -10.44 -3.85
C GLY A 101 -3.28 -9.02 -3.69
N SER A 102 -2.42 -8.00 -3.70
CA SER A 102 -2.77 -6.57 -3.63
C SER A 102 -3.63 -6.20 -2.40
N ARG A 103 -3.43 -6.87 -1.27
CA ARG A 103 -4.30 -6.79 -0.09
C ARG A 103 -3.84 -5.84 1.02
N SER A 104 -2.56 -5.46 1.02
CA SER A 104 -1.93 -4.85 2.19
C SER A 104 -2.60 -3.56 2.62
N MET A 105 -2.85 -2.61 1.72
CA MET A 105 -3.48 -1.34 2.10
C MET A 105 -4.91 -1.54 2.61
N MET A 106 -5.69 -2.38 1.94
CA MET A 106 -7.09 -2.61 2.30
C MET A 106 -7.21 -3.35 3.64
N ASN A 107 -6.47 -4.45 3.82
CA ASN A 107 -6.61 -5.29 5.02
C ASN A 107 -5.73 -4.80 6.18
N HIS A 108 -4.40 -4.66 5.96
CA HIS A 108 -3.50 -4.21 7.04
C HIS A 108 -3.65 -2.72 7.33
N GLY A 109 -3.76 -1.87 6.31
CA GLY A 109 -4.08 -0.45 6.50
C GLY A 109 -5.44 -0.27 7.17
N GLY A 110 -6.45 -1.02 6.74
CA GLY A 110 -7.80 -1.01 7.32
C GLY A 110 -7.83 -1.39 8.80
N VAL A 111 -7.12 -2.46 9.20
CA VAL A 111 -7.07 -2.84 10.62
C VAL A 111 -6.31 -1.82 11.47
N LEU A 112 -5.25 -1.20 10.93
CA LEU A 112 -4.53 -0.13 11.64
C LEU A 112 -5.41 1.10 11.85
N VAL A 113 -6.21 1.49 10.85
CA VAL A 113 -7.20 2.57 10.99
C VAL A 113 -8.24 2.23 12.07
N LYS A 114 -8.76 1.00 12.07
CA LYS A 114 -9.67 0.53 13.11
C LYS A 114 -9.04 0.59 14.50
N THR A 115 -7.79 0.13 14.61
CA THR A 115 -7.03 0.18 15.87
C THR A 115 -6.78 1.61 16.32
N ALA A 116 -6.50 2.53 15.40
CA ALA A 116 -6.33 3.95 15.72
C ALA A 116 -7.61 4.58 16.26
N HIS A 117 -8.77 4.22 15.73
CA HIS A 117 -10.06 4.66 16.32
C HIS A 117 -10.27 4.12 17.73
N GLU A 118 -9.86 2.88 18.01
CA GLU A 118 -9.91 2.32 19.37
C GLU A 118 -8.96 3.05 20.32
N VAL A 119 -7.75 3.43 19.87
CA VAL A 119 -6.85 4.30 20.63
C VAL A 119 -7.53 5.63 20.98
N VAL A 120 -8.17 6.27 20.00
CA VAL A 120 -8.91 7.54 20.24
C VAL A 120 -10.04 7.32 21.25
N ARG A 121 -10.77 6.20 21.17
CA ARG A 121 -11.83 5.88 22.15
C ARG A 121 -11.27 5.74 23.56
N LYS A 122 -10.22 4.95 23.75
CA LYS A 122 -9.51 4.82 25.04
C LYS A 122 -8.94 6.16 25.52
N GLY A 123 -8.43 6.95 24.57
CA GLY A 123 -7.92 8.30 24.85
C GLY A 123 -8.99 9.24 25.40
N LYS A 124 -10.24 9.17 24.92
CA LYS A 124 -11.36 9.95 25.48
C LYS A 124 -11.64 9.56 26.92
N GLU A 125 -11.70 8.26 27.24
CA GLU A 125 -11.88 7.78 28.62
C GLU A 125 -10.76 8.25 29.55
N LEU A 126 -9.51 8.18 29.06
CA LEU A 126 -8.35 8.61 29.84
C LEU A 126 -8.29 10.14 30.02
N ALA A 127 -8.61 10.89 28.96
CA ALA A 127 -8.67 12.35 28.99
C ALA A 127 -9.79 12.85 29.93
N ALA A 128 -10.94 12.18 29.94
CA ALA A 128 -12.03 12.49 30.87
C ALA A 128 -11.57 12.39 32.33
N LYS A 129 -10.86 11.35 32.68
CA LYS A 129 -10.26 11.20 34.03
C LYS A 129 -9.19 12.24 34.31
N HIS A 130 -8.36 12.55 33.30
CA HIS A 130 -7.26 13.50 33.42
C HIS A 130 -7.73 14.96 33.59
N LEU A 131 -8.80 15.31 32.87
CA LEU A 131 -9.37 16.66 32.85
C LEU A 131 -10.54 16.84 33.84
N GLU A 132 -10.84 15.79 34.64
CA GLU A 132 -11.96 15.77 35.60
C GLU A 132 -13.31 16.17 34.96
N ALA A 133 -13.57 15.63 33.76
CA ALA A 133 -14.76 15.91 32.96
C ALA A 133 -15.53 14.60 32.62
N ALA A 134 -16.78 14.74 32.21
CA ALA A 134 -17.54 13.59 31.70
C ALA A 134 -17.02 13.16 30.30
N GLU A 135 -16.93 11.86 30.04
CA GLU A 135 -16.46 11.34 28.75
C GLU A 135 -17.28 11.86 27.55
N ALA A 136 -18.59 12.03 27.74
CA ALA A 136 -19.50 12.56 26.71
C ALA A 136 -19.15 14.00 26.28
N ASP A 137 -18.45 14.73 27.12
CA ASP A 137 -18.00 16.11 26.86
C ASP A 137 -16.62 16.15 26.20
N ILE A 138 -15.92 15.00 26.09
CA ILE A 138 -14.61 14.95 25.44
C ILE A 138 -14.78 14.84 23.93
N SER A 139 -14.29 15.83 23.20
CA SER A 139 -14.06 15.77 21.74
C SER A 139 -12.60 15.47 21.43
N PHE A 140 -12.34 14.89 20.26
CA PHE A 140 -10.98 14.68 19.77
C PHE A 140 -10.84 15.31 18.38
N ASP A 141 -9.84 16.14 18.23
CA ASP A 141 -9.48 16.78 16.96
C ASP A 141 -7.99 17.14 16.94
N LYS A 142 -7.35 16.90 15.81
CA LYS A 142 -5.94 17.26 15.55
C LYS A 142 -4.99 16.92 16.71
N GLY A 143 -5.05 15.65 17.14
CA GLY A 143 -4.18 15.12 18.19
C GLY A 143 -4.52 15.56 19.61
N ASN A 144 -5.63 16.28 19.83
CA ASN A 144 -6.00 16.83 21.14
C ASN A 144 -7.40 16.38 21.57
N PHE A 145 -7.50 15.98 22.83
CA PHE A 145 -8.74 15.78 23.54
C PHE A 145 -9.13 17.10 24.23
N ARG A 146 -10.36 17.55 24.04
CA ARG A 146 -10.86 18.82 24.57
C ARG A 146 -12.18 18.63 25.28
N VAL A 147 -12.37 19.32 26.40
CA VAL A 147 -13.68 19.43 27.06
C VAL A 147 -14.52 20.46 26.31
N LYS A 148 -15.66 20.06 25.79
CA LYS A 148 -16.56 20.93 25.02
C LYS A 148 -16.98 22.15 25.83
N GLY A 149 -16.92 23.32 25.22
CA GLY A 149 -17.30 24.57 25.85
C GLY A 149 -16.29 25.14 26.83
N THR A 150 -15.06 24.62 26.90
CA THR A 150 -13.97 25.09 27.76
C THR A 150 -12.64 25.13 26.98
N ASP A 151 -11.62 25.71 27.60
CA ASP A 151 -10.24 25.73 27.11
C ASP A 151 -9.42 24.52 27.57
N LEU A 152 -10.02 23.62 28.38
CA LEU A 152 -9.34 22.46 28.90
C LEU A 152 -9.06 21.43 27.78
N SER A 153 -7.81 21.08 27.60
CA SER A 153 -7.39 20.09 26.61
C SER A 153 -6.09 19.39 27.01
N VAL A 154 -5.87 18.21 26.41
CA VAL A 154 -4.64 17.44 26.57
C VAL A 154 -4.32 16.73 25.26
N GLY A 155 -3.04 16.69 24.88
CA GLY A 155 -2.58 16.01 23.66
C GLY A 155 -2.56 14.50 23.81
N LEU A 156 -2.81 13.77 22.71
CA LEU A 156 -2.71 12.30 22.65
C LEU A 156 -1.33 11.82 23.10
N LEU A 157 -0.26 12.41 22.55
CA LEU A 157 1.13 12.02 22.88
C LEU A 157 1.52 12.42 24.29
N GLU A 158 0.92 13.48 24.83
CA GLU A 158 1.09 13.89 26.23
C GLU A 158 0.46 12.87 27.16
N LEU A 159 -0.78 12.46 26.91
CA LEU A 159 -1.43 11.39 27.66
C LEU A 159 -0.63 10.09 27.61
N ALA A 160 -0.17 9.71 26.41
CA ALA A 160 0.64 8.52 26.25
C ALA A 160 1.89 8.55 27.12
N ARG A 161 2.65 9.65 27.11
CA ARG A 161 3.85 9.81 27.97
C ARG A 161 3.52 9.80 29.46
N LYS A 162 2.49 10.52 29.84
CA LYS A 162 2.12 10.69 31.26
C LYS A 162 1.66 9.39 31.91
N TYR A 163 0.97 8.53 31.15
CA TYR A 163 0.38 7.31 31.67
C TYR A 163 1.13 6.02 31.25
N ALA A 164 2.33 6.16 30.67
CA ALA A 164 3.19 5.03 30.40
C ALA A 164 3.57 4.31 31.71
N THR A 165 3.53 2.99 31.68
CA THR A 165 3.94 2.13 32.79
C THR A 165 4.98 1.11 32.35
N LYS A 166 5.58 0.38 33.28
CA LYS A 166 6.51 -0.73 32.96
C LYS A 166 5.84 -1.86 32.17
N ASP A 167 4.52 -2.02 32.35
CA ASP A 167 3.74 -3.12 31.79
C ASP A 167 3.04 -2.72 30.47
N GLY A 168 3.20 -1.48 30.00
CA GLY A 168 2.60 -0.95 28.78
C GLY A 168 1.90 0.38 28.98
N ASN A 169 1.07 0.76 28.02
CA ASN A 169 0.35 2.00 27.99
C ASN A 169 -1.17 1.76 27.97
N PRO A 170 -1.97 2.47 28.78
CA PRO A 170 -3.44 2.32 28.75
C PRO A 170 -4.05 2.63 27.36
N LEU A 171 -3.33 3.36 26.50
CA LEU A 171 -3.74 3.64 25.13
C LEU A 171 -3.39 2.50 24.15
N ASP A 172 -2.56 1.53 24.54
CA ASP A 172 -2.24 0.39 23.68
C ASP A 172 -3.52 -0.31 23.23
N ALA A 173 -3.62 -0.57 21.93
CA ALA A 173 -4.80 -1.18 21.37
C ALA A 173 -4.44 -2.26 20.34
N ARG A 174 -5.28 -3.29 20.28
CA ARG A 174 -5.23 -4.35 19.28
C ARG A 174 -6.63 -4.61 18.76
N GLU A 175 -6.76 -4.65 17.45
CA GLU A 175 -8.01 -4.93 16.78
C GLU A 175 -7.84 -6.02 15.73
N LYS A 176 -8.95 -6.63 15.36
CA LYS A 176 -9.04 -7.59 14.26
C LYS A 176 -9.98 -7.07 13.20
N LEU A 177 -9.59 -7.26 11.94
CA LEU A 177 -10.43 -6.96 10.79
C LEU A 177 -10.66 -8.25 9.99
N PRO A 178 -11.91 -8.62 9.69
CA PRO A 178 -12.18 -9.68 8.73
C PRO A 178 -11.57 -9.34 7.38
N VAL A 179 -11.03 -10.34 6.68
CA VAL A 179 -10.51 -10.13 5.33
C VAL A 179 -11.64 -9.75 4.38
N ALA A 180 -11.35 -8.81 3.51
CA ALA A 180 -12.26 -8.35 2.48
C ALA A 180 -11.60 -8.47 1.10
N ASN A 181 -12.40 -8.44 0.05
CA ASN A 181 -11.94 -8.35 -1.33
C ASN A 181 -12.31 -7.00 -1.91
N SER A 182 -11.50 -6.52 -2.84
CA SER A 182 -11.80 -5.41 -3.72
C SER A 182 -11.54 -5.81 -5.17
N TYR A 183 -11.97 -4.98 -6.10
CA TYR A 183 -11.91 -5.30 -7.53
C TYR A 183 -11.35 -4.09 -8.28
N PRO A 184 -10.03 -3.80 -8.14
CA PRO A 184 -9.39 -2.78 -8.95
C PRO A 184 -9.52 -3.16 -10.42
N ALA A 185 -9.69 -2.15 -11.26
CA ALA A 185 -9.90 -2.34 -12.69
C ALA A 185 -9.12 -1.29 -13.49
N GLY A 186 -8.81 -1.59 -14.73
CA GLY A 186 -8.08 -0.64 -15.57
C GLY A 186 -8.15 -0.95 -17.04
N ALA A 187 -7.54 -0.05 -17.81
CA ALA A 187 -7.36 -0.20 -19.24
C ALA A 187 -5.96 0.27 -19.64
N HIS A 188 -5.24 -0.57 -20.35
CA HIS A 188 -3.90 -0.29 -20.82
C HIS A 188 -3.87 -0.26 -22.34
N VAL A 189 -3.17 0.71 -22.90
CA VAL A 189 -2.96 0.86 -24.35
C VAL A 189 -1.46 0.85 -24.64
N ALA A 190 -1.02 -0.05 -25.49
CA ALA A 190 0.34 -0.10 -26.00
C ALA A 190 0.36 0.21 -27.51
N GLU A 191 1.30 1.04 -27.94
CA GLU A 191 1.61 1.29 -29.33
C GLU A 191 3.07 0.91 -29.59
N VAL A 192 3.30 -0.03 -30.51
CA VAL A 192 4.60 -0.61 -30.78
C VAL A 192 4.97 -0.46 -32.25
N GLU A 193 6.27 -0.45 -32.53
CA GLU A 193 6.84 -0.51 -33.87
C GLU A 193 7.80 -1.71 -33.95
N ILE A 194 7.78 -2.43 -35.08
CA ILE A 194 8.61 -3.62 -35.30
C ILE A 194 9.42 -3.41 -36.55
N ASP A 195 10.72 -3.68 -36.47
CA ASP A 195 11.58 -3.83 -37.63
C ASP A 195 11.50 -5.27 -38.14
N PRO A 196 10.88 -5.56 -39.30
CA PRO A 196 10.72 -6.92 -39.80
C PRO A 196 12.04 -7.54 -40.25
N ALA A 197 13.11 -6.76 -40.47
CA ALA A 197 14.42 -7.31 -40.87
C ALA A 197 15.20 -7.86 -39.67
N THR A 198 15.01 -7.30 -38.49
CA THR A 198 15.72 -7.72 -37.25
C THR A 198 14.82 -8.42 -36.26
N GLY A 199 13.49 -8.19 -36.32
CA GLY A 199 12.53 -8.62 -35.31
C GLY A 199 12.51 -7.70 -34.07
N GLU A 200 13.26 -6.61 -34.05
CA GLU A 200 13.31 -5.67 -32.93
C GLU A 200 11.95 -5.00 -32.73
N VAL A 201 11.49 -4.96 -31.47
CA VAL A 201 10.23 -4.34 -31.05
C VAL A 201 10.53 -3.12 -30.21
N GLU A 202 10.02 -1.96 -30.63
CA GLU A 202 10.11 -0.71 -29.88
C GLU A 202 8.73 -0.33 -29.34
N ILE A 203 8.64 -0.03 -28.04
CA ILE A 203 7.42 0.50 -27.42
C ILE A 203 7.41 2.01 -27.57
N LEU A 204 6.59 2.53 -28.48
CA LEU A 204 6.51 3.96 -28.78
C LEU A 204 5.65 4.74 -27.80
N ALA A 205 4.63 4.08 -27.24
CA ALA A 205 3.78 4.67 -26.23
C ALA A 205 3.12 3.56 -25.39
N TYR A 206 3.02 3.81 -24.10
CA TYR A 206 2.24 3.02 -23.18
C TYR A 206 1.40 3.91 -22.29
N ILE A 207 0.11 3.64 -22.19
CA ILE A 207 -0.81 4.40 -21.37
C ILE A 207 -1.55 3.42 -20.47
N ALA A 208 -1.47 3.66 -19.16
CA ALA A 208 -2.24 2.94 -18.14
C ALA A 208 -3.26 3.89 -17.51
N VAL A 209 -4.47 3.41 -17.34
CA VAL A 209 -5.53 4.08 -16.58
C VAL A 209 -6.10 3.05 -15.63
N ASP A 210 -5.83 3.23 -14.34
CA ASP A 210 -6.17 2.27 -13.30
C ASP A 210 -7.07 2.91 -12.25
N ASP A 211 -8.10 2.20 -11.84
CA ASP A 211 -8.95 2.53 -10.71
C ASP A 211 -8.53 1.67 -9.50
N GLY A 212 -7.71 2.27 -8.65
CA GLY A 212 -7.29 1.70 -7.36
C GLY A 212 -8.11 2.23 -6.18
N GLY A 213 -9.24 2.90 -6.43
CA GLY A 213 -10.06 3.52 -5.40
C GLY A 213 -9.43 4.79 -4.82
N ASN A 214 -9.46 4.93 -3.50
CA ASN A 214 -8.89 6.09 -2.82
C ASN A 214 -7.37 5.95 -2.71
N ILE A 215 -6.63 6.75 -3.46
CA ILE A 215 -5.16 6.73 -3.48
C ILE A 215 -4.61 7.45 -2.25
N ILE A 216 -3.94 6.73 -1.38
CA ILE A 216 -3.34 7.28 -0.16
C ILE A 216 -2.08 8.09 -0.49
N ASN A 217 -1.19 7.53 -1.30
CA ASN A 217 0.06 8.17 -1.71
C ASN A 217 0.26 8.01 -3.22
N HIS A 218 0.12 9.10 -3.98
CA HIS A 218 0.19 9.07 -5.45
C HIS A 218 1.53 8.57 -5.98
N LYS A 219 2.64 8.99 -5.37
CA LYS A 219 3.98 8.59 -5.82
C LYS A 219 4.22 7.10 -5.67
N LEU A 220 3.77 6.53 -4.54
CA LEU A 220 3.89 5.09 -4.30
C LEU A 220 2.93 4.29 -5.19
N ALA A 221 1.70 4.78 -5.40
CA ALA A 221 0.74 4.14 -6.31
C ALA A 221 1.25 4.12 -7.75
N GLU A 222 1.81 5.23 -8.24
CA GLU A 222 2.45 5.31 -9.55
C GLU A 222 3.62 4.30 -9.65
N GLY A 223 4.47 4.23 -8.62
CA GLY A 223 5.56 3.25 -8.55
C GLY A 223 5.07 1.81 -8.62
N GLN A 224 3.93 1.49 -7.98
CA GLN A 224 3.32 0.16 -8.05
C GLN A 224 2.79 -0.16 -9.46
N VAL A 225 2.12 0.79 -10.11
CA VAL A 225 1.62 0.62 -11.50
C VAL A 225 2.79 0.42 -12.46
N VAL A 226 3.82 1.26 -12.38
CA VAL A 226 5.02 1.14 -13.24
C VAL A 226 5.75 -0.17 -12.98
N GLY A 227 5.91 -0.58 -11.72
CA GLY A 227 6.55 -1.85 -11.36
C GLY A 227 5.79 -3.06 -11.91
N GLY A 228 4.47 -3.10 -11.76
CA GLY A 228 3.63 -4.16 -12.33
C GLY A 228 3.68 -4.20 -13.86
N LEU A 229 3.67 -3.03 -14.51
CA LEU A 229 3.83 -2.90 -15.94
C LEU A 229 5.18 -3.47 -16.42
N MET A 230 6.27 -3.11 -15.75
CA MET A 230 7.62 -3.58 -16.11
C MET A 230 7.76 -5.10 -15.99
N GLN A 231 7.13 -5.72 -14.99
CA GLN A 231 7.07 -7.18 -14.87
C GLN A 231 6.36 -7.82 -16.08
N GLY A 232 5.23 -7.26 -16.49
CA GLY A 232 4.50 -7.73 -17.68
C GLY A 232 5.30 -7.55 -18.98
N LEU A 233 5.97 -6.41 -19.14
CA LEU A 233 6.83 -6.13 -20.29
C LEU A 233 8.04 -7.08 -20.34
N GLY A 234 8.67 -7.33 -19.18
CA GLY A 234 9.79 -8.29 -19.09
C GLY A 234 9.40 -9.65 -19.62
N GLN A 235 8.25 -10.17 -19.21
CA GLN A 235 7.73 -11.46 -19.69
C GLN A 235 7.48 -11.47 -21.21
N VAL A 236 7.01 -10.36 -21.78
CA VAL A 236 6.70 -10.27 -23.22
C VAL A 236 7.96 -10.07 -24.07
N MET A 237 8.90 -9.26 -23.57
CA MET A 237 10.05 -8.82 -24.34
C MET A 237 11.26 -9.76 -24.25
N GLY A 238 11.38 -10.55 -23.20
CA GLY A 238 12.60 -11.32 -23.07
C GLY A 238 12.73 -12.37 -21.98
N GLU A 239 12.12 -12.21 -20.82
CA GLU A 239 12.27 -13.11 -19.66
C GLU A 239 11.74 -14.52 -19.96
N HIS A 240 12.54 -15.32 -20.70
CA HIS A 240 12.14 -16.63 -21.21
C HIS A 240 13.08 -17.73 -20.74
N TYR A 241 12.53 -18.72 -20.03
CA TYR A 241 13.24 -19.93 -19.69
C TYR A 241 13.20 -20.92 -20.86
N VAL A 242 14.37 -21.22 -21.42
CA VAL A 242 14.51 -22.15 -22.53
C VAL A 242 15.08 -23.49 -22.04
N TYR A 243 14.40 -24.54 -22.35
CA TYR A 243 14.82 -25.92 -22.03
C TYR A 243 15.07 -26.71 -23.29
N GLU A 244 16.13 -27.52 -23.31
CA GLU A 244 16.30 -28.53 -24.31
C GLU A 244 15.42 -29.77 -24.06
N LYS A 245 15.31 -30.67 -25.03
CA LYS A 245 14.43 -31.86 -24.94
C LYS A 245 14.71 -32.77 -23.73
N GLY A 246 15.93 -32.76 -23.21
CA GLY A 246 16.32 -33.51 -22.01
C GLY A 246 15.92 -32.84 -20.68
N GLY A 247 15.30 -31.63 -20.70
CA GLY A 247 14.90 -30.88 -19.52
C GLY A 247 16.03 -30.03 -18.94
N GLN A 248 17.19 -29.96 -19.56
CA GLN A 248 18.26 -29.06 -19.16
C GLN A 248 17.91 -27.64 -19.54
N ILE A 249 18.01 -26.70 -18.55
CA ILE A 249 17.84 -25.26 -18.80
C ILE A 249 19.06 -24.72 -19.56
N ILE A 250 18.84 -24.04 -20.69
CA ILE A 250 19.88 -23.39 -21.50
C ILE A 250 19.99 -21.88 -21.20
N SER A 251 18.93 -21.23 -20.72
CA SER A 251 18.94 -19.84 -20.28
C SER A 251 19.20 -19.73 -18.77
N GLY A 252 20.13 -20.53 -18.22
CA GLY A 252 20.38 -20.65 -16.78
C GLY A 252 21.44 -19.70 -16.23
N SER A 253 21.99 -18.78 -17.04
CA SER A 253 22.94 -17.78 -16.62
C SER A 253 22.48 -16.37 -16.97
N PHE A 254 23.04 -15.34 -16.29
CA PHE A 254 22.76 -13.94 -16.64
C PHE A 254 23.27 -13.50 -18.02
N MET A 255 24.06 -14.35 -18.70
CA MET A 255 24.43 -14.13 -20.11
C MET A 255 23.34 -14.54 -21.09
N ASP A 256 22.53 -15.52 -20.72
CA ASP A 256 21.57 -16.16 -21.59
C ASP A 256 20.12 -15.80 -21.25
N TYR A 257 19.88 -15.36 -20.00
CA TYR A 257 18.58 -14.91 -19.54
C TYR A 257 18.47 -13.39 -19.64
N PHE A 258 17.56 -12.93 -20.47
CA PHE A 258 17.28 -11.50 -20.62
C PHE A 258 16.44 -11.00 -19.43
N MET A 259 16.87 -9.88 -18.82
CA MET A 259 16.16 -9.17 -17.76
C MET A 259 15.89 -7.73 -18.15
#